data_fd9abc0f79e6240a559447bfe14f4088
#
_entry.id   fd9abc0f79e6240a559447bfe14f4088
#
_cell.length_a   1.000
_cell.length_b   1.000
_cell.length_c   1.000
_cell.angle_alpha   90.00
_cell.angle_beta   90.00
_cell.angle_gamma   90.00
#
_symmetry.space_group_name_H-M   'P 1'
#
loop_
_entity.id
_entity.type
_entity.pdbx_description
1 polymer ?
#
loop_
_entity_poly.entity_id
_entity_poly.type
_entity_poly.pdbx_seq_one_letter_code
_entity_poly.pdbx_strand_id
1 'polypeptide(L)'
;TIVTAGDMTPEWAAVRPPGGKGVGAKRLGAAWVIGRGGENRVWYACVTTEAARAHGRYGAGAIMGDKKLKGIVIRGTKGQKIYDKAKFLKILYDIQASEAKDAFWRLYGTAGIGQSESNVQSGYPIRNWQWCSWNDPDVVKSQDGPFMDNTSFKKPLSCPNCNLHCMFSSEITSSDPLMNGVLSDMPDWEAMGMVGGNLGYMEKAGKTPEDPQQLTQAERREVLAKIQYTTFLHDNYSLDYIEGGNNLALVQELYQRKLITEADLDGIKPVWGDVHAIDALVKKIILREGVGDHLANGTLETAKYFAQKKNNPEILKYAA
;
A
#
# COMPACT_ATOMS: atom_id res chain seq x y z
N THR A 1 -10.94 -12.22 2.40
CA THR A 1 -9.81 -12.74 3.20
C THR A 1 -8.55 -12.78 2.36
N ILE A 2 -8.13 -11.63 1.91
CA ILE A 2 -6.97 -11.50 1.03
C ILE A 2 -5.70 -11.47 1.89
N VAL A 3 -5.80 -10.96 3.08
CA VAL A 3 -4.66 -10.47 3.83
C VAL A 3 -3.80 -11.55 4.48
N THR A 4 -4.23 -12.78 4.50
CA THR A 4 -3.52 -13.80 5.26
C THR A 4 -3.57 -15.19 4.64
N ALA A 5 -3.95 -15.28 3.38
CA ALA A 5 -4.09 -16.59 2.74
C ALA A 5 -2.77 -17.37 2.69
N GLY A 6 -1.62 -16.71 2.65
CA GLY A 6 -0.30 -17.32 2.68
C GLY A 6 0.26 -17.55 4.08
N ASP A 7 -0.25 -16.83 5.09
CA ASP A 7 0.30 -16.83 6.47
C ASP A 7 -0.69 -17.37 7.51
N MET A 8 -1.85 -17.88 7.08
CA MET A 8 -2.80 -18.46 8.03
C MET A 8 -2.27 -19.77 8.58
N THR A 9 -2.00 -19.78 9.89
CA THR A 9 -1.76 -21.03 10.59
C THR A 9 -3.01 -21.93 10.55
N PRO A 10 -2.88 -23.25 10.73
CA PRO A 10 -4.03 -24.15 10.81
C PRO A 10 -5.09 -23.73 11.82
N GLU A 11 -4.69 -23.08 12.93
CA GLU A 11 -5.61 -22.55 13.94
C GLU A 11 -6.47 -21.41 13.40
N TRP A 12 -5.93 -20.53 12.57
CA TRP A 12 -6.70 -19.47 11.89
C TRP A 12 -7.63 -20.02 10.82
N ALA A 13 -7.21 -21.07 10.13
CA ALA A 13 -8.08 -21.77 9.18
C ALA A 13 -9.27 -22.43 9.88
N ALA A 14 -9.08 -22.88 11.12
CA ALA A 14 -10.15 -23.48 11.94
C ALA A 14 -11.20 -22.46 12.44
N VAL A 15 -10.85 -21.18 12.55
CA VAL A 15 -11.79 -20.09 12.88
C VAL A 15 -12.67 -19.70 11.68
N ARG A 16 -12.28 -20.09 10.47
CA ARG A 16 -13.07 -19.93 9.27
C ARG A 16 -14.25 -20.94 9.31
N PRO A 17 -15.51 -20.49 9.18
CA PRO A 17 -16.60 -21.43 9.16
C PRO A 17 -16.39 -22.43 8.03
N PRO A 18 -16.50 -23.75 8.30
CA PRO A 18 -16.41 -24.77 7.27
C PRO A 18 -17.46 -24.49 6.18
N GLY A 19 -17.04 -24.45 4.94
CA GLY A 19 -17.97 -24.39 3.82
C GLY A 19 -18.43 -23.01 3.38
N GLY A 20 -17.67 -21.95 3.61
CA GLY A 20 -17.93 -20.62 3.06
C GLY A 20 -17.97 -20.62 1.53
N LYS A 21 -18.98 -21.25 0.97
CA LYS A 21 -19.33 -21.18 -0.45
C LYS A 21 -20.26 -19.98 -0.64
N GLY A 22 -19.74 -18.96 -1.30
CA GLY A 22 -20.59 -18.00 -1.97
C GLY A 22 -21.17 -16.86 -1.13
N VAL A 23 -21.72 -15.95 -1.86
CA VAL A 23 -22.52 -14.80 -1.45
C VAL A 23 -23.64 -15.29 -0.52
N GLY A 24 -23.55 -14.99 0.78
CA GLY A 24 -24.59 -15.37 1.75
C GLY A 24 -24.08 -16.08 3.01
N ALA A 25 -22.80 -16.43 3.11
CA ALA A 25 -22.26 -16.93 4.37
C ALA A 25 -22.38 -15.82 5.44
N LYS A 26 -23.18 -16.02 6.47
CA LYS A 26 -23.31 -15.09 7.59
C LYS A 26 -21.92 -14.88 8.16
N ARG A 27 -21.43 -13.65 8.12
CA ARG A 27 -20.20 -13.27 8.82
C ARG A 27 -20.39 -13.57 10.30
N LEU A 28 -19.60 -14.49 10.83
CA LEU A 28 -19.72 -14.89 12.23
C LEU A 28 -19.06 -13.90 13.19
N GLY A 29 -18.28 -12.96 12.66
CA GLY A 29 -17.58 -11.94 13.43
C GLY A 29 -16.69 -11.07 12.55
N ALA A 30 -16.06 -10.08 13.16
CA ALA A 30 -15.00 -9.25 12.57
C ALA A 30 -13.66 -9.63 13.19
N ALA A 31 -12.59 -9.62 12.40
CA ALA A 31 -11.25 -9.95 12.86
C ALA A 31 -10.28 -8.80 12.60
N TRP A 32 -9.46 -8.51 13.59
CA TRP A 32 -8.25 -7.70 13.47
C TRP A 32 -7.05 -8.62 13.59
N VAL A 33 -6.14 -8.56 12.64
CA VAL A 33 -5.00 -9.48 12.58
C VAL A 33 -3.72 -8.73 12.21
N ILE A 34 -2.59 -9.32 12.59
CA ILE A 34 -1.27 -8.88 12.11
C ILE A 34 -0.72 -9.92 11.14
N GLY A 35 -0.05 -9.43 10.08
CA GLY A 35 0.71 -10.26 9.15
C GLY A 35 2.11 -10.57 9.67
N ARG A 36 2.93 -11.13 8.80
CA ARG A 36 4.32 -11.49 9.10
C ARG A 36 5.13 -10.28 9.58
N GLY A 37 4.90 -9.08 9.00
CA GLY A 37 5.56 -7.86 9.44
C GLY A 37 5.31 -7.55 10.92
N GLY A 38 4.06 -7.71 11.38
CA GLY A 38 3.71 -7.52 12.79
C GLY A 38 4.33 -8.59 13.69
N GLU A 39 4.27 -9.87 13.30
CA GLU A 39 4.89 -10.99 14.06
C GLU A 39 6.38 -10.76 14.29
N ASN A 40 7.08 -10.26 13.27
CA ASN A 40 8.51 -9.97 13.34
C ASN A 40 8.80 -8.54 13.81
N ARG A 41 7.78 -7.82 14.30
CA ARG A 41 7.93 -6.48 14.90
C ARG A 41 8.60 -5.48 13.96
N VAL A 42 8.21 -5.49 12.68
CA VAL A 42 8.54 -4.39 11.78
C VAL A 42 7.88 -3.14 12.32
N TRP A 43 8.64 -2.07 12.58
CA TRP A 43 8.16 -0.91 13.33
C TRP A 43 6.94 -0.22 12.70
N TYR A 44 6.80 -0.31 11.40
CA TYR A 44 5.67 0.23 10.64
C TYR A 44 4.64 -0.83 10.23
N ALA A 45 4.58 -1.94 10.97
CA ALA A 45 3.55 -2.95 10.73
C ALA A 45 2.16 -2.46 11.16
N CYS A 46 1.16 -2.80 10.36
CA CYS A 46 -0.25 -2.47 10.53
C CYS A 46 -1.01 -3.57 11.27
N VAL A 47 -2.21 -3.23 11.72
CA VAL A 47 -3.26 -4.20 12.04
C VAL A 47 -4.27 -4.17 10.92
N THR A 48 -4.47 -5.29 10.25
CA THR A 48 -5.40 -5.39 9.13
C THR A 48 -6.74 -5.99 9.54
N THR A 49 -7.78 -5.59 8.82
CA THR A 49 -9.14 -6.08 9.00
C THR A 49 -9.63 -6.75 7.73
N GLU A 50 -10.88 -7.17 7.71
CA GLU A 50 -11.49 -7.72 6.51
C GLU A 50 -11.43 -6.72 5.35
N ALA A 51 -11.30 -7.25 4.15
CA ALA A 51 -11.28 -6.49 2.90
C ALA A 51 -10.16 -5.44 2.81
N ALA A 52 -8.96 -5.79 3.24
CA ALA A 52 -7.75 -4.98 3.12
C ALA A 52 -7.84 -3.59 3.79
N ARG A 53 -8.64 -3.44 4.85
CA ARG A 53 -8.62 -2.24 5.69
C ARG A 53 -7.64 -2.40 6.84
N ALA A 54 -6.94 -1.33 7.16
CA ALA A 54 -5.87 -1.36 8.14
C ALA A 54 -5.97 -0.19 9.13
N HIS A 55 -5.51 -0.44 10.36
CA HIS A 55 -4.97 0.60 11.22
C HIS A 55 -3.55 0.87 10.73
N GLY A 56 -3.45 1.72 9.69
CA GLY A 56 -2.35 1.72 8.74
C GLY A 56 -1.04 2.26 9.30
N ARG A 57 -1.07 3.34 10.07
CA ARG A 57 0.15 4.00 10.55
C ARG A 57 0.39 3.80 12.04
N TYR A 58 1.53 4.28 12.55
CA TYR A 58 1.97 4.24 13.95
C TYR A 58 2.38 2.88 14.52
N GLY A 59 2.54 1.84 13.70
CA GLY A 59 3.15 0.58 14.11
C GLY A 59 2.31 -0.27 15.08
N ALA A 60 0.99 -0.15 15.07
CA ALA A 60 0.10 -0.93 15.93
C ALA A 60 0.30 -2.45 15.76
N GLY A 61 0.65 -2.90 14.56
CA GLY A 61 0.96 -4.31 14.28
C GLY A 61 2.23 -4.80 15.00
N ALA A 62 3.25 -3.95 15.08
CA ALA A 62 4.47 -4.29 15.82
C ALA A 62 4.20 -4.41 17.33
N ILE A 63 3.35 -3.55 17.88
CA ILE A 63 2.93 -3.62 19.30
C ILE A 63 2.17 -4.92 19.59
N MET A 64 1.25 -5.32 18.70
CA MET A 64 0.56 -6.60 18.84
C MET A 64 1.54 -7.78 18.75
N GLY A 65 2.50 -7.72 17.81
CA GLY A 65 3.53 -8.75 17.67
C GLY A 65 4.43 -8.87 18.90
N ASP A 66 4.85 -7.73 19.49
CA ASP A 66 5.64 -7.71 20.72
C ASP A 66 4.88 -8.33 21.90
N LYS A 67 3.57 -8.10 21.96
CA LYS A 67 2.68 -8.73 22.96
C LYS A 67 2.28 -10.16 22.61
N LYS A 68 2.80 -10.73 21.52
CA LYS A 68 2.46 -12.07 21.01
C LYS A 68 0.94 -12.23 20.74
N LEU A 69 0.27 -11.16 20.36
CA LEU A 69 -1.14 -11.14 20.03
C LEU A 69 -1.32 -11.16 18.51
N LYS A 70 -1.67 -12.31 17.96
CA LYS A 70 -1.83 -12.50 16.50
C LYS A 70 -3.07 -11.83 15.96
N GLY A 71 -4.16 -11.82 16.72
CA GLY A 71 -5.39 -11.19 16.28
C GLY A 71 -6.47 -11.17 17.34
N ILE A 72 -7.51 -10.39 17.07
CA ILE A 72 -8.70 -10.23 17.90
C ILE A 72 -9.92 -10.52 17.04
N VAL A 73 -10.73 -11.50 17.43
CA VAL A 73 -12.00 -11.81 16.76
C VAL A 73 -13.14 -11.35 17.65
N ILE A 74 -14.03 -10.56 17.08
CA ILE A 74 -15.19 -9.99 17.79
C ILE A 74 -16.47 -10.51 17.13
N ARG A 75 -17.33 -11.08 17.94
CA ARG A 75 -18.71 -11.46 17.57
C ARG A 75 -19.69 -10.83 18.50
N GLY A 76 -20.45 -9.87 18.01
CA GLY A 76 -21.52 -9.21 18.75
C GLY A 76 -22.90 -9.81 18.39
N THR A 77 -23.74 -10.00 19.38
CA THR A 77 -25.15 -10.43 19.20
C THR A 77 -26.15 -9.36 19.57
N LYS A 78 -25.69 -8.26 20.17
CA LYS A 78 -26.53 -7.14 20.61
C LYS A 78 -26.38 -5.97 19.65
N GLY A 79 -27.48 -5.27 19.38
CA GLY A 79 -27.46 -4.00 18.66
C GLY A 79 -26.81 -2.89 19.48
N GLN A 80 -26.33 -1.87 18.79
CA GLN A 80 -25.80 -0.66 19.43
C GLN A 80 -26.93 0.12 20.13
N LYS A 81 -26.62 0.68 21.30
CA LYS A 81 -27.53 1.61 21.97
C LYS A 81 -27.35 3.00 21.37
N ILE A 82 -28.40 3.49 20.74
CA ILE A 82 -28.43 4.83 20.12
C ILE A 82 -29.27 5.72 21.03
N TYR A 83 -28.69 6.85 21.46
CA TYR A 83 -29.30 7.80 22.37
C TYR A 83 -30.61 8.39 21.80
N ASP A 84 -30.52 8.95 20.61
CA ASP A 84 -31.67 9.49 19.87
C ASP A 84 -31.75 8.83 18.49
N LYS A 85 -32.60 7.83 18.37
CA LYS A 85 -32.75 7.05 17.12
C LYS A 85 -33.31 7.89 15.98
N ALA A 86 -34.24 8.80 16.26
CA ALA A 86 -34.87 9.61 15.22
C ALA A 86 -33.86 10.58 14.60
N LYS A 87 -33.14 11.29 15.46
CA LYS A 87 -32.06 12.19 15.02
C LYS A 87 -30.94 11.43 14.29
N PHE A 88 -30.54 10.28 14.81
CA PHE A 88 -29.53 9.43 14.17
C PHE A 88 -29.95 9.01 12.74
N LEU A 89 -31.17 8.50 12.59
CA LEU A 89 -31.68 8.07 11.29
C LEU A 89 -31.81 9.25 10.32
N LYS A 90 -32.27 10.41 10.81
CA LYS A 90 -32.34 11.61 9.96
C LYS A 90 -30.94 11.98 9.41
N ILE A 91 -29.94 12.07 10.30
CA ILE A 91 -28.57 12.41 9.91
C ILE A 91 -28.02 11.33 8.93
N LEU A 92 -28.27 10.06 9.21
CA LEU A 92 -27.82 8.97 8.34
C LEU A 92 -28.40 9.09 6.93
N TYR A 93 -29.71 9.35 6.81
CA TYR A 93 -30.35 9.54 5.51
C TYR A 93 -29.85 10.81 4.79
N ASP A 94 -29.64 11.89 5.52
CA ASP A 94 -29.09 13.12 4.95
C ASP A 94 -27.68 12.90 4.38
N ILE A 95 -26.80 12.18 5.11
CA ILE A 95 -25.46 11.78 4.66
C ILE A 95 -25.55 10.87 3.43
N GLN A 96 -26.36 9.82 3.49
CA GLN A 96 -26.50 8.89 2.37
C GLN A 96 -27.02 9.57 1.10
N ALA A 97 -27.94 10.52 1.25
CA ALA A 97 -28.45 11.30 0.12
C ALA A 97 -27.40 12.24 -0.46
N SER A 98 -26.49 12.75 0.37
CA SER A 98 -25.34 13.56 -0.07
C SER A 98 -24.30 12.69 -0.80
N GLU A 99 -23.91 11.58 -0.21
CA GLU A 99 -22.93 10.64 -0.79
C GLU A 99 -23.42 10.05 -2.12
N ALA A 100 -24.72 9.80 -2.27
CA ALA A 100 -25.29 9.28 -3.50
C ALA A 100 -25.13 10.24 -4.69
N LYS A 101 -24.94 11.53 -4.44
CA LYS A 101 -24.71 12.56 -5.48
C LYS A 101 -23.23 12.65 -5.89
N ASP A 102 -22.34 12.12 -5.08
CA ASP A 102 -20.91 12.14 -5.36
C ASP A 102 -20.52 10.90 -6.20
N ALA A 103 -20.77 11.02 -7.51
CA ALA A 103 -20.45 9.94 -8.44
C ALA A 103 -18.95 9.67 -8.53
N PHE A 104 -18.11 10.67 -8.33
CA PHE A 104 -16.66 10.58 -8.51
C PHE A 104 -16.00 9.66 -7.46
N TRP A 105 -16.28 9.90 -6.16
CA TRP A 105 -15.81 9.04 -5.08
C TRP A 105 -16.34 7.60 -5.18
N ARG A 106 -17.56 7.46 -5.64
CA ARG A 106 -18.19 6.13 -5.81
C ARG A 106 -17.63 5.36 -6.99
N LEU A 107 -17.19 6.05 -8.03
CA LEU A 107 -16.64 5.43 -9.23
C LEU A 107 -15.16 5.08 -9.08
N TYR A 108 -14.39 5.91 -8.38
CA TYR A 108 -12.94 5.80 -8.40
C TYR A 108 -12.28 5.81 -7.02
N GLY A 109 -13.04 6.00 -5.94
CA GLY A 109 -12.47 6.14 -4.61
C GLY A 109 -11.48 7.29 -4.51
N THR A 110 -10.47 7.16 -3.66
CA THR A 110 -9.41 8.18 -3.52
C THR A 110 -8.51 8.29 -4.74
N ALA A 111 -8.45 7.26 -5.57
CA ALA A 111 -7.78 7.31 -6.87
C ALA A 111 -8.37 8.35 -7.84
N GLY A 112 -9.63 8.73 -7.61
CA GLY A 112 -10.26 9.79 -8.35
C GLY A 112 -9.79 11.18 -7.96
N ILE A 113 -9.26 11.39 -6.74
CA ILE A 113 -8.80 12.69 -6.26
C ILE A 113 -7.46 13.05 -6.94
N GLY A 114 -7.46 13.14 -8.21
CA GLY A 114 -6.46 13.88 -8.93
C GLY A 114 -5.01 13.67 -8.53
N GLN A 115 -4.43 12.55 -8.99
CA GLN A 115 -2.99 12.54 -9.19
C GLN A 115 -2.55 13.77 -9.97
N SER A 116 -3.40 14.20 -10.92
CA SER A 116 -3.25 15.46 -11.67
C SER A 116 -3.22 16.68 -10.77
N GLU A 117 -4.10 16.79 -9.77
CA GLU A 117 -4.09 17.90 -8.82
C GLU A 117 -2.83 17.91 -7.97
N SER A 118 -2.43 16.75 -7.44
CA SER A 118 -1.19 16.62 -6.67
C SER A 118 0.03 17.01 -7.49
N ASN A 119 0.06 16.65 -8.77
CA ASN A 119 1.13 17.03 -9.68
C ASN A 119 1.16 18.55 -9.92
N VAL A 120 0.01 19.16 -10.15
CA VAL A 120 -0.10 20.62 -10.36
C VAL A 120 0.29 21.40 -9.09
N GLN A 121 -0.07 20.87 -7.92
CA GLN A 121 0.25 21.51 -6.64
C GLN A 121 1.67 21.20 -6.14
N SER A 122 2.48 20.49 -6.93
CA SER A 122 3.83 20.05 -6.54
C SER A 122 3.84 19.28 -5.23
N GLY A 123 2.83 18.43 -5.04
CA GLY A 123 2.66 17.59 -3.86
C GLY A 123 2.83 16.09 -4.13
N TYR A 124 3.38 15.71 -5.29
CA TYR A 124 3.53 14.31 -5.67
C TYR A 124 4.95 13.81 -5.39
N PRO A 125 5.15 12.78 -4.56
CA PRO A 125 6.49 12.27 -4.25
C PRO A 125 7.09 11.53 -5.45
N ILE A 126 8.31 11.91 -5.83
CA ILE A 126 9.05 11.29 -6.91
C ILE A 126 10.49 11.01 -6.49
N ARG A 127 10.91 9.75 -6.55
CA ARG A 127 12.28 9.30 -6.24
C ARG A 127 12.82 9.88 -4.93
N ASN A 128 12.19 9.51 -3.82
CA ASN A 128 12.51 10.02 -2.48
C ASN A 128 12.43 11.55 -2.38
N TRP A 129 11.35 12.12 -2.93
CA TRP A 129 11.09 13.56 -2.91
C TRP A 129 12.16 14.41 -3.62
N GLN A 130 12.98 13.81 -4.52
CA GLN A 130 13.90 14.58 -5.37
C GLN A 130 13.16 15.55 -6.29
N TRP A 131 11.90 15.21 -6.64
CA TRP A 131 10.95 16.06 -7.34
C TRP A 131 9.57 15.92 -6.70
N CYS A 132 8.72 16.90 -6.95
CA CYS A 132 7.35 16.94 -6.42
C CYS A 132 6.29 17.07 -7.52
N SER A 133 6.70 17.07 -8.79
CA SER A 133 5.82 17.10 -9.96
C SER A 133 6.54 16.63 -11.22
N TRP A 134 5.77 16.13 -12.21
CA TRP A 134 6.25 15.90 -13.57
C TRP A 134 5.87 17.10 -14.45
N ASN A 135 6.76 17.46 -15.35
CA ASN A 135 6.45 18.43 -16.42
C ASN A 135 5.47 17.85 -17.45
N ASP A 136 5.45 16.54 -17.62
CA ASP A 136 4.50 15.83 -18.47
C ASP A 136 3.26 15.41 -17.65
N PRO A 137 2.13 16.11 -17.75
CA PRO A 137 0.93 15.79 -16.97
C PRO A 137 0.30 14.46 -17.37
N ASP A 138 0.64 13.91 -18.53
CA ASP A 138 0.10 12.65 -19.01
C ASP A 138 0.67 11.43 -18.27
N VAL A 139 1.80 11.59 -17.59
CA VAL A 139 2.39 10.55 -16.76
C VAL A 139 1.41 10.11 -15.66
N VAL A 140 0.80 11.07 -14.97
CA VAL A 140 -0.13 10.77 -13.86
C VAL A 140 -1.45 10.14 -14.31
N LYS A 141 -1.81 10.27 -15.59
CA LYS A 141 -2.99 9.59 -16.16
C LYS A 141 -2.91 8.06 -16.15
N SER A 142 -1.73 7.50 -15.97
CA SER A 142 -1.55 6.05 -15.77
C SER A 142 -2.09 5.55 -14.42
N GLN A 143 -2.46 6.46 -13.53
CA GLN A 143 -2.90 6.20 -12.17
C GLN A 143 -4.23 6.85 -11.84
N ASP A 144 -4.90 7.47 -12.81
CA ASP A 144 -6.20 8.07 -12.54
C ASP A 144 -7.31 7.00 -12.47
N GLY A 145 -8.40 7.35 -11.78
CA GLY A 145 -9.53 6.46 -11.58
C GLY A 145 -10.10 5.88 -12.87
N PRO A 146 -10.35 6.67 -13.94
CA PRO A 146 -10.81 6.17 -15.23
C PRO A 146 -9.86 5.15 -15.87
N PHE A 147 -8.56 5.32 -15.75
CA PHE A 147 -7.59 4.35 -16.29
C PHE A 147 -7.62 3.04 -15.49
N MET A 148 -7.67 3.12 -14.16
CA MET A 148 -7.75 1.96 -13.29
C MET A 148 -9.05 1.17 -13.49
N ASP A 149 -10.20 1.87 -13.60
CA ASP A 149 -11.50 1.26 -13.86
C ASP A 149 -11.50 0.45 -15.16
N ASN A 150 -10.97 1.04 -16.23
CA ASN A 150 -10.87 0.39 -17.53
C ASN A 150 -9.82 -0.72 -17.62
N THR A 151 -8.89 -0.79 -16.65
CA THR A 151 -7.73 -1.68 -16.74
C THR A 151 -7.78 -2.84 -15.77
N SER A 152 -8.15 -2.60 -14.51
CA SER A 152 -7.94 -3.57 -13.44
C SER A 152 -9.11 -3.77 -12.48
N PHE A 153 -10.07 -2.85 -12.39
CA PHE A 153 -11.20 -2.99 -11.46
C PHE A 153 -12.09 -4.19 -11.81
N LYS A 154 -12.47 -4.95 -10.80
CA LYS A 154 -13.36 -6.11 -10.95
C LYS A 154 -14.72 -5.87 -10.34
N LYS A 155 -14.77 -5.36 -9.11
CA LYS A 155 -16.04 -5.03 -8.44
C LYS A 155 -15.84 -4.06 -7.30
N PRO A 156 -16.84 -3.21 -7.01
CA PRO A 156 -16.80 -2.33 -5.85
C PRO A 156 -16.88 -3.14 -4.54
N LEU A 157 -16.21 -2.63 -3.54
CA LEU A 157 -16.23 -3.09 -2.16
C LEU A 157 -16.66 -1.93 -1.26
N SER A 158 -17.25 -2.23 -0.11
CA SER A 158 -17.62 -1.21 0.86
C SER A 158 -17.38 -1.65 2.29
N CYS A 159 -17.15 -0.67 3.16
CA CYS A 159 -17.26 -0.89 4.59
C CYS A 159 -18.70 -1.20 5.00
N PRO A 160 -18.96 -1.90 6.12
CA PRO A 160 -20.29 -2.16 6.60
C PRO A 160 -21.10 -0.86 6.76
N ASN A 161 -22.32 -0.83 6.21
CA ASN A 161 -23.24 0.32 6.26
C ASN A 161 -22.75 1.61 5.58
N CYS A 162 -21.76 1.52 4.70
CA CYS A 162 -21.29 2.66 3.90
C CYS A 162 -21.83 2.55 2.47
N ASN A 163 -22.45 3.62 1.98
CA ASN A 163 -23.00 3.70 0.62
C ASN A 163 -22.01 4.25 -0.40
N LEU A 164 -20.85 4.74 0.05
CA LEU A 164 -19.90 5.37 -0.83
C LEU A 164 -19.18 4.36 -1.74
N HIS A 165 -18.93 3.14 -1.27
CA HIS A 165 -18.28 2.08 -2.05
C HIS A 165 -16.94 2.53 -2.66
N CYS A 166 -16.11 3.24 -1.89
CA CYS A 166 -14.88 3.86 -2.38
C CYS A 166 -13.69 2.88 -2.54
N MET A 167 -13.94 1.60 -2.53
CA MET A 167 -12.94 0.53 -2.70
C MET A 167 -13.30 -0.37 -3.86
N PHE A 168 -12.29 -0.99 -4.46
CA PHE A 168 -12.47 -1.94 -5.55
C PHE A 168 -11.54 -3.13 -5.39
N SER A 169 -12.03 -4.32 -5.65
CA SER A 169 -11.14 -5.44 -5.92
C SER A 169 -10.55 -5.28 -7.30
N SER A 170 -9.27 -5.55 -7.43
CA SER A 170 -8.52 -5.41 -8.67
C SER A 170 -7.81 -6.72 -9.01
N GLU A 171 -7.55 -6.94 -10.28
CA GLU A 171 -6.69 -8.01 -10.78
C GLU A 171 -5.60 -7.38 -11.63
N ILE A 172 -4.36 -7.68 -11.30
CA ILE A 172 -3.21 -7.11 -11.99
C ILE A 172 -3.05 -7.78 -13.36
N THR A 173 -2.96 -6.96 -14.39
CA THR A 173 -2.59 -7.39 -15.75
C THR A 173 -1.20 -6.87 -16.07
N SER A 174 -0.26 -7.76 -16.27
CA SER A 174 1.15 -7.46 -16.55
C SER A 174 1.76 -8.48 -17.50
N SER A 175 2.80 -8.09 -18.21
CA SER A 175 3.67 -9.02 -18.94
C SER A 175 4.61 -9.80 -18.03
N ASP A 176 4.82 -9.32 -16.80
CA ASP A 176 5.68 -9.95 -15.80
C ASP A 176 4.91 -10.99 -14.98
N PRO A 177 5.34 -12.27 -15.01
CA PRO A 177 4.69 -13.34 -14.24
C PRO A 177 4.66 -13.11 -12.73
N LEU A 178 5.57 -12.30 -12.17
CA LEU A 178 5.58 -11.95 -10.75
C LEU A 178 4.28 -11.24 -10.34
N MET A 179 3.74 -10.42 -11.23
CA MET A 179 2.61 -9.55 -10.93
C MET A 179 1.31 -10.03 -11.57
N ASN A 180 1.38 -10.69 -12.71
CA ASN A 180 0.20 -11.02 -13.52
C ASN A 180 -0.77 -11.95 -12.79
N GLY A 181 -2.06 -11.61 -12.80
CA GLY A 181 -3.13 -12.40 -12.19
C GLY A 181 -3.24 -12.26 -10.67
N VAL A 182 -2.40 -11.43 -10.03
CA VAL A 182 -2.49 -11.16 -8.59
C VAL A 182 -3.77 -10.37 -8.31
N LEU A 183 -4.55 -10.85 -7.33
CA LEU A 183 -5.73 -10.13 -6.83
C LEU A 183 -5.32 -9.20 -5.70
N SER A 184 -5.64 -7.93 -5.83
CA SER A 184 -5.32 -6.89 -4.85
C SER A 184 -6.54 -6.02 -4.55
N ASP A 185 -6.44 -5.21 -3.50
CA ASP A 185 -7.24 -4.00 -3.39
C ASP A 185 -6.72 -2.96 -4.40
N MET A 186 -7.57 -2.02 -4.77
CA MET A 186 -7.10 -0.91 -5.60
C MET A 186 -6.14 -0.04 -4.78
N PRO A 187 -5.04 0.45 -5.36
CA PRO A 187 -4.22 1.46 -4.72
C PRO A 187 -5.04 2.74 -4.45
N ASP A 188 -5.04 3.21 -3.23
CA ASP A 188 -5.58 4.52 -2.93
C ASP A 188 -4.57 5.65 -3.26
N TRP A 189 -4.96 6.90 -3.05
CA TRP A 189 -4.15 8.05 -3.45
C TRP A 189 -2.73 8.03 -2.84
N GLU A 190 -2.63 7.69 -1.57
CA GLU A 190 -1.36 7.63 -0.85
C GLU A 190 -0.45 6.52 -1.39
N ALA A 191 -1.01 5.35 -1.69
CA ALA A 191 -0.25 4.25 -2.27
C ALA A 191 0.32 4.63 -3.64
N MET A 192 -0.46 5.28 -4.49
CA MET A 192 0.01 5.68 -5.81
C MET A 192 1.20 6.64 -5.76
N GLY A 193 1.21 7.57 -4.80
CA GLY A 193 2.37 8.42 -4.57
C GLY A 193 3.56 7.66 -3.99
N MET A 194 3.35 7.02 -2.84
CA MET A 194 4.44 6.50 -2.01
C MET A 194 5.09 5.23 -2.54
N VAL A 195 4.30 4.34 -3.16
CA VAL A 195 4.83 3.12 -3.79
C VAL A 195 4.73 3.15 -5.32
N GLY A 196 4.47 4.31 -5.90
CA GLY A 196 4.47 4.57 -7.32
C GLY A 196 5.58 5.53 -7.73
N GLY A 197 5.28 6.83 -7.76
CA GLY A 197 6.26 7.87 -8.13
C GLY A 197 7.48 7.89 -7.24
N ASN A 198 7.29 7.71 -5.93
CA ASN A 198 8.40 7.72 -4.98
C ASN A 198 9.42 6.58 -5.20
N LEU A 199 8.98 5.45 -5.79
CA LEU A 199 9.84 4.33 -6.18
C LEU A 199 10.31 4.39 -7.65
N GLY A 200 9.98 5.46 -8.38
CA GLY A 200 10.42 5.68 -9.74
C GLY A 200 9.79 4.75 -10.78
N TYR A 201 8.55 4.29 -10.54
CA TYR A 201 7.87 3.39 -11.49
C TYR A 201 7.34 4.09 -12.74
N MET A 202 7.25 5.41 -12.71
CA MET A 202 6.54 6.18 -13.74
C MET A 202 7.43 6.71 -14.83
N GLU A 203 8.74 6.72 -14.65
CA GLU A 203 9.66 7.24 -15.64
C GLU A 203 10.18 6.13 -16.55
N LYS A 204 10.35 6.48 -17.82
CA LYS A 204 11.12 5.66 -18.77
C LYS A 204 12.60 5.61 -18.35
N ALA A 205 13.24 4.50 -18.68
CA ALA A 205 14.66 4.32 -18.40
C ALA A 205 15.49 5.48 -19.01
N GLY A 206 16.36 6.06 -18.18
CA GLY A 206 17.22 7.17 -18.56
C GLY A 206 16.57 8.54 -18.59
N LYS A 207 15.28 8.65 -18.26
CA LYS A 207 14.56 9.92 -18.17
C LYS A 207 14.42 10.42 -16.74
N THR A 208 14.17 11.71 -16.60
CA THR A 208 13.83 12.40 -15.35
C THR A 208 12.39 12.92 -15.40
N PRO A 209 11.80 13.35 -14.30
CA PRO A 209 10.49 13.98 -14.28
C PRO A 209 10.36 15.25 -15.13
N GLU A 210 11.47 15.87 -15.47
CA GLU A 210 11.51 17.07 -16.34
C GLU A 210 11.33 16.73 -17.82
N ASP A 211 11.62 15.47 -18.20
CA ASP A 211 11.53 15.01 -19.57
C ASP A 211 10.10 14.55 -19.93
N PRO A 212 9.67 14.76 -21.20
CA PRO A 212 8.44 14.14 -21.69
C PRO A 212 8.54 12.61 -21.64
N GLN A 213 7.62 11.96 -20.95
CA GLN A 213 7.63 10.50 -20.78
C GLN A 213 6.98 9.79 -21.98
N GLN A 214 5.88 10.33 -22.52
CA GLN A 214 5.14 9.77 -23.65
C GLN A 214 4.87 8.26 -23.49
N LEU A 215 4.25 7.88 -22.37
CA LEU A 215 3.94 6.48 -22.08
C LEU A 215 2.88 5.94 -23.03
N THR A 216 3.15 4.82 -23.66
CA THR A 216 2.16 4.03 -24.38
C THR A 216 1.14 3.41 -23.42
N GLN A 217 0.00 2.94 -23.94
CA GLN A 217 -1.00 2.22 -23.15
C GLN A 217 -0.42 0.98 -22.43
N ALA A 218 0.47 0.25 -23.11
CA ALA A 218 1.12 -0.92 -22.51
C ALA A 218 2.05 -0.51 -21.36
N GLU A 219 2.88 0.53 -21.53
CA GLU A 219 3.75 1.06 -20.48
C GLU A 219 2.94 1.58 -19.29
N ARG A 220 1.81 2.25 -19.52
CA ARG A 220 0.90 2.70 -18.44
C ARG A 220 0.33 1.54 -17.64
N ARG A 221 -0.02 0.42 -18.30
CA ARG A 221 -0.48 -0.80 -17.62
C ARG A 221 0.62 -1.40 -16.73
N GLU A 222 1.85 -1.46 -17.23
CA GLU A 222 2.98 -1.96 -16.44
C GLU A 222 3.30 -1.04 -15.25
N VAL A 223 3.19 0.28 -15.40
CA VAL A 223 3.30 1.23 -14.28
C VAL A 223 2.25 0.91 -13.22
N LEU A 224 0.99 0.81 -13.62
CA LEU A 224 -0.11 0.48 -12.69
C LEU A 224 0.10 -0.88 -12.03
N ALA A 225 0.54 -1.89 -12.80
CA ALA A 225 0.81 -3.23 -12.28
C ALA A 225 1.88 -3.23 -11.19
N LYS A 226 2.96 -2.50 -11.36
CA LYS A 226 4.02 -2.36 -10.33
C LYS A 226 3.50 -1.71 -9.05
N ILE A 227 2.69 -0.65 -9.18
CA ILE A 227 2.08 0.03 -8.03
C ILE A 227 1.12 -0.91 -7.29
N GLN A 228 0.22 -1.57 -8.01
CA GLN A 228 -0.72 -2.52 -7.43
C GLN A 228 -0.01 -3.69 -6.75
N TYR A 229 1.04 -4.22 -7.37
CA TYR A 229 1.81 -5.32 -6.77
C TYR A 229 2.53 -4.88 -5.50
N THR A 230 3.15 -3.71 -5.51
CA THR A 230 3.85 -3.20 -4.33
C THR A 230 2.86 -2.87 -3.19
N THR A 231 1.67 -2.34 -3.53
CA THR A 231 0.57 -2.18 -2.56
C THR A 231 0.13 -3.53 -1.99
N PHE A 232 -0.10 -4.53 -2.88
CA PHE A 232 -0.44 -5.88 -2.47
C PHE A 232 0.58 -6.49 -1.51
N LEU A 233 1.88 -6.32 -1.75
CA LEU A 233 2.92 -6.81 -0.84
C LEU A 233 2.78 -6.20 0.56
N HIS A 234 2.56 -4.91 0.66
CA HIS A 234 2.41 -4.23 1.94
C HIS A 234 1.14 -4.67 2.67
N ASP A 235 0.03 -4.76 1.97
CA ASP A 235 -1.24 -5.23 2.54
C ASP A 235 -1.16 -6.69 3.00
N ASN A 236 -0.59 -7.56 2.16
CA ASN A 236 -0.47 -9.00 2.45
C ASN A 236 0.41 -9.27 3.68
N TYR A 237 1.42 -8.44 3.90
CA TYR A 237 2.31 -8.57 5.06
C TYR A 237 1.95 -7.65 6.22
N SER A 238 0.85 -6.89 6.09
CA SER A 238 0.37 -5.91 7.08
C SER A 238 1.43 -4.85 7.39
N LEU A 239 1.92 -4.17 6.37
CA LEU A 239 2.87 -3.07 6.46
C LEU A 239 2.22 -1.74 6.05
N ASP A 240 2.63 -0.65 6.69
CA ASP A 240 2.35 0.71 6.25
C ASP A 240 3.12 1.00 4.94
N TYR A 241 2.42 1.11 3.81
CA TYR A 241 3.06 1.36 2.53
C TYR A 241 3.59 2.81 2.40
N ILE A 242 3.13 3.76 3.22
CA ILE A 242 3.67 5.12 3.24
C ILE A 242 5.08 5.09 3.80
N GLU A 243 5.26 4.52 4.99
CA GLU A 243 6.59 4.37 5.59
C GLU A 243 7.47 3.41 4.80
N GLY A 244 6.91 2.27 4.36
CA GLY A 244 7.63 1.31 3.53
C GLY A 244 8.12 1.91 2.21
N GLY A 245 7.26 2.70 1.55
CA GLY A 245 7.61 3.42 0.32
C GLY A 245 8.74 4.43 0.52
N ASN A 246 8.67 5.25 1.57
CA ASN A 246 9.74 6.19 1.92
C ASN A 246 11.07 5.48 2.23
N ASN A 247 11.01 4.42 3.01
CA ASN A 247 12.20 3.65 3.39
C ASN A 247 12.89 3.00 2.17
N LEU A 248 12.10 2.41 1.29
CA LEU A 248 12.61 1.82 0.04
C LEU A 248 13.14 2.88 -0.92
N ALA A 249 12.47 4.03 -1.02
CA ALA A 249 12.92 5.17 -1.83
C ALA A 249 14.24 5.76 -1.30
N LEU A 250 14.40 5.87 0.02
CA LEU A 250 15.68 6.25 0.64
C LEU A 250 16.80 5.30 0.20
N VAL A 251 16.58 4.00 0.28
CA VAL A 251 17.58 2.98 -0.13
C VAL A 251 17.95 3.13 -1.61
N GLN A 252 16.94 3.35 -2.48
CA GLN A 252 17.18 3.59 -3.90
C GLN A 252 17.99 4.87 -4.15
N GLU A 253 17.72 5.97 -3.43
CA GLU A 253 18.48 7.21 -3.56
C GLU A 253 19.91 7.07 -3.06
N LEU A 254 20.12 6.44 -1.90
CA LEU A 254 21.46 6.20 -1.38
C LEU A 254 22.29 5.34 -2.35
N TYR A 255 21.68 4.36 -2.98
CA TYR A 255 22.32 3.55 -4.01
C TYR A 255 22.61 4.36 -5.28
N GLN A 256 21.65 5.13 -5.78
CA GLN A 256 21.83 6.03 -6.94
C GLN A 256 23.01 6.99 -6.71
N ARG A 257 23.13 7.56 -5.52
CA ARG A 257 24.20 8.48 -5.13
C ARG A 257 25.54 7.79 -4.81
N LYS A 258 25.60 6.46 -4.92
CA LYS A 258 26.78 5.64 -4.59
C LYS A 258 27.24 5.80 -3.13
N LEU A 259 26.32 6.16 -2.23
CA LEU A 259 26.58 6.23 -0.80
C LEU A 259 26.53 4.85 -0.14
N ILE A 260 25.78 3.93 -0.75
CA ILE A 260 25.75 2.51 -0.44
C ILE A 260 25.92 1.67 -1.71
N THR A 261 26.26 0.41 -1.55
CA THR A 261 26.54 -0.53 -2.64
C THR A 261 25.64 -1.78 -2.53
N GLU A 262 25.65 -2.63 -3.56
CA GLU A 262 24.98 -3.93 -3.53
C GLU A 262 25.41 -4.80 -2.34
N ALA A 263 26.69 -4.76 -1.97
CA ALA A 263 27.21 -5.48 -0.82
C ALA A 263 26.59 -5.02 0.51
N ASP A 264 26.13 -3.77 0.59
CA ASP A 264 25.43 -3.25 1.75
C ASP A 264 23.96 -3.71 1.81
N LEU A 265 23.45 -4.23 0.70
CA LEU A 265 22.06 -4.64 0.47
C LEU A 265 21.95 -6.15 0.18
N ASP A 266 22.90 -6.94 0.68
CA ASP A 266 22.94 -8.40 0.49
C ASP A 266 22.89 -8.83 -0.99
N GLY A 267 23.51 -8.05 -1.87
CA GLY A 267 23.59 -8.29 -3.32
C GLY A 267 22.42 -7.73 -4.14
N ILE A 268 21.45 -7.06 -3.52
CA ILE A 268 20.31 -6.46 -4.23
C ILE A 268 20.72 -5.12 -4.85
N LYS A 269 20.27 -4.90 -6.10
CA LYS A 269 20.47 -3.65 -6.86
C LYS A 269 19.17 -2.84 -6.92
N PRO A 270 18.89 -1.94 -5.99
CA PRO A 270 17.63 -1.21 -5.93
C PRO A 270 17.61 -0.01 -6.88
N VAL A 271 17.67 -0.26 -8.18
CA VAL A 271 17.54 0.82 -9.16
C VAL A 271 16.09 1.32 -9.22
N TRP A 272 15.92 2.61 -9.58
CA TRP A 272 14.59 3.19 -9.73
C TRP A 272 13.74 2.40 -10.71
N GLY A 273 12.51 2.11 -10.33
CA GLY A 273 11.55 1.41 -11.19
C GLY A 273 11.64 -0.12 -11.21
N ASP A 274 12.57 -0.72 -10.46
CA ASP A 274 12.75 -2.18 -10.40
C ASP A 274 11.86 -2.79 -9.31
N VAL A 275 10.74 -3.38 -9.71
CA VAL A 275 9.80 -4.05 -8.81
C VAL A 275 10.36 -5.33 -8.20
N HIS A 276 11.27 -6.03 -8.88
CA HIS A 276 11.88 -7.26 -8.35
C HIS A 276 12.83 -6.96 -7.20
N ALA A 277 13.61 -5.88 -7.30
CA ALA A 277 14.46 -5.42 -6.20
C ALA A 277 13.61 -4.99 -4.99
N ILE A 278 12.48 -4.31 -5.22
CA ILE A 278 11.54 -3.93 -4.17
C ILE A 278 10.92 -5.17 -3.51
N ASP A 279 10.45 -6.14 -4.29
CA ASP A 279 9.92 -7.41 -3.77
C ASP A 279 10.95 -8.13 -2.88
N ALA A 280 12.19 -8.22 -3.33
CA ALA A 280 13.28 -8.85 -2.57
C ALA A 280 13.58 -8.11 -1.25
N LEU A 281 13.60 -6.77 -1.27
CA LEU A 281 13.82 -5.96 -0.05
C LEU A 281 12.65 -6.10 0.93
N VAL A 282 11.40 -6.05 0.45
CA VAL A 282 10.22 -6.23 1.31
C VAL A 282 10.24 -7.60 1.97
N LYS A 283 10.59 -8.67 1.24
CA LYS A 283 10.73 -10.01 1.81
C LYS A 283 11.79 -10.07 2.91
N LYS A 284 12.94 -9.42 2.73
CA LYS A 284 13.96 -9.30 3.78
C LYS A 284 13.48 -8.53 5.00
N ILE A 285 12.77 -7.43 4.79
CA ILE A 285 12.19 -6.60 5.86
C ILE A 285 11.23 -7.41 6.73
N ILE A 286 10.28 -8.12 6.13
CA ILE A 286 9.28 -8.89 6.90
C ILE A 286 9.88 -10.07 7.65
N LEU A 287 11.00 -10.61 7.16
CA LEU A 287 11.71 -11.72 7.81
C LEU A 287 12.83 -11.23 8.76
N ARG A 288 13.16 -9.93 8.73
CA ARG A 288 14.31 -9.33 9.41
C ARG A 288 15.63 -10.04 9.09
N GLU A 289 15.83 -10.37 7.80
CA GLU A 289 17.01 -11.07 7.32
C GLU A 289 18.03 -10.10 6.71
N GLY A 290 19.30 -10.22 7.11
CA GLY A 290 20.37 -9.39 6.57
C GLY A 290 20.10 -7.90 6.73
N VAL A 291 20.20 -7.12 5.63
CA VAL A 291 19.89 -5.70 5.64
C VAL A 291 18.44 -5.42 6.05
N GLY A 292 17.53 -6.34 5.80
CA GLY A 292 16.10 -6.21 6.14
C GLY A 292 15.85 -5.99 7.62
N ASP A 293 16.72 -6.48 8.53
CA ASP A 293 16.58 -6.22 9.97
C ASP A 293 16.73 -4.73 10.32
N HIS A 294 17.59 -4.03 9.62
CA HIS A 294 17.78 -2.58 9.79
C HIS A 294 16.65 -1.79 9.12
N LEU A 295 16.26 -2.17 7.90
CA LEU A 295 15.16 -1.54 7.17
C LEU A 295 13.80 -1.72 7.88
N ALA A 296 13.63 -2.77 8.66
CA ALA A 296 12.42 -3.02 9.45
C ALA A 296 12.16 -1.97 10.54
N ASN A 297 13.10 -1.09 10.82
CA ASN A 297 12.98 -0.06 11.85
C ASN A 297 12.57 1.32 11.30
N GLY A 298 12.25 1.41 10.01
CA GLY A 298 11.74 2.62 9.36
C GLY A 298 12.83 3.53 8.80
N THR A 299 12.39 4.56 8.07
CA THR A 299 13.25 5.42 7.25
C THR A 299 14.38 6.08 8.02
N LEU A 300 14.07 6.72 9.15
CA LEU A 300 15.09 7.43 9.94
C LEU A 300 16.15 6.48 10.52
N GLU A 301 15.74 5.32 11.04
CA GLU A 301 16.69 4.35 11.61
C GLU A 301 17.52 3.68 10.52
N THR A 302 16.96 3.48 9.34
CA THR A 302 17.70 3.06 8.13
C THR A 302 18.79 4.07 7.77
N ALA A 303 18.46 5.37 7.74
CA ALA A 303 19.44 6.41 7.47
C ALA A 303 20.54 6.45 8.53
N LYS A 304 20.20 6.34 9.82
CA LYS A 304 21.17 6.28 10.92
C LYS A 304 22.10 5.08 10.79
N TYR A 305 21.54 3.90 10.48
CA TYR A 305 22.34 2.69 10.26
C TYR A 305 23.38 2.88 9.16
N PHE A 306 22.98 3.37 7.98
CA PHE A 306 23.91 3.58 6.90
C PHE A 306 24.88 4.74 7.18
N ALA A 307 24.44 5.80 7.83
CA ALA A 307 25.31 6.90 8.24
C ALA A 307 26.46 6.39 9.16
N GLN A 308 26.14 5.56 10.12
CA GLN A 308 27.10 4.94 11.01
C GLN A 308 27.99 3.93 10.26
N LYS A 309 27.41 3.01 9.50
CA LYS A 309 28.12 1.98 8.74
C LYS A 309 29.13 2.56 7.76
N LYS A 310 28.79 3.68 7.12
CA LYS A 310 29.63 4.37 6.13
C LYS A 310 30.50 5.48 6.73
N ASN A 311 30.36 5.74 8.02
CA ASN A 311 30.98 6.91 8.68
C ASN A 311 30.71 8.22 7.91
N ASN A 312 29.46 8.38 7.47
CA ASN A 312 29.02 9.52 6.65
C ASN A 312 27.70 10.09 7.16
N PRO A 313 27.72 11.14 8.01
CA PRO A 313 26.52 11.73 8.57
C PRO A 313 25.64 12.44 7.53
N GLU A 314 26.16 12.77 6.35
CA GLU A 314 25.39 13.38 5.27
C GLU A 314 24.22 12.50 4.79
N ILE A 315 24.30 11.18 5.02
CA ILE A 315 23.22 10.24 4.69
C ILE A 315 21.91 10.61 5.39
N LEU A 316 21.97 11.19 6.58
CA LEU A 316 20.78 11.61 7.34
C LEU A 316 19.94 12.68 6.61
N LYS A 317 20.54 13.45 5.71
CA LYS A 317 19.83 14.48 4.93
C LYS A 317 18.82 13.91 3.93
N TYR A 318 18.93 12.62 3.60
CA TYR A 318 18.08 11.95 2.62
C TYR A 318 16.88 11.22 3.27
N ALA A 319 16.80 11.19 4.60
CA ALA A 319 15.65 10.65 5.30
C ALA A 319 14.49 11.67 5.27
N ALA A 320 13.60 11.54 4.29
CA ALA A 320 12.44 12.39 4.08
C ALA A 320 11.27 12.02 5.00
#